data_08cb7e09c7f31188c1431cb602f48032
#
_entry.id   08cb7e09c7f31188c1431cb602f48032
#
_cell.length_a   1.000
_cell.length_b   1.000
_cell.length_c   1.000
_cell.angle_alpha   90.00
_cell.angle_beta   90.00
_cell.angle_gamma   90.00
#
_symmetry.space_group_name_H-M   'P 1'
#
loop_
_entity.id
_entity.type
_entity.pdbx_description
1 polymer ?
#
loop_
_entity_poly.entity_id
_entity_poly.type
_entity_poly.pdbx_seq_one_letter_code
_entity_poly.pdbx_strand_id
1 'polypeptide(L)'
;GIYQRDGHFDAELIRHMRPTLSELGEYDGTALMEFKTRKTVIYHIDNRTACTYDVDDTPPFKLNPEALEIALEIALLLQTNIVGELHITRKQYLDGSIPTGFQRTAIVGIEGRLPLPHKTVRVIQLSVEEDACREVSDVGHVRVYTTDRLGMPLVETVTYPDMETPDEVAEAAHYIRFLTRSTGKVRTGIGAAREDVNVSIRGGTRVEIKGVPRIRYIPELVHNEAFRQRSLLLIRDELLARLPKGAPGWTMQHLFLEEPLSVVSAPARQAVGKGHRLVAVNLPHFRGILSFFTQPGRSFADEISDRLKVIACIEKPNMVHSEAFRPAEQGEDFAPIRRLLGAREEDAQILL
;
A
#
# COMPACT_ATOMS: atom_id res chain seq x y z
N GLY A 1 -17.79 -16.54 5.80
CA GLY A 1 -17.87 -15.22 6.45
C GLY A 1 -19.29 -14.72 6.49
N ILE A 2 -19.71 -14.21 7.62
CA ILE A 2 -20.99 -13.51 7.77
C ILE A 2 -20.74 -12.12 7.19
N TYR A 3 -21.26 -11.85 5.99
CA TYR A 3 -21.19 -10.50 5.45
C TYR A 3 -22.26 -9.65 6.13
N GLN A 4 -21.84 -8.56 6.77
CA GLN A 4 -22.77 -7.52 7.20
C GLN A 4 -23.39 -6.86 5.96
N ARG A 5 -24.59 -7.29 5.58
CA ARG A 5 -25.30 -6.71 4.43
C ARG A 5 -26.02 -5.40 4.77
N ASP A 6 -26.28 -5.16 6.04
CA ASP A 6 -27.24 -4.14 6.50
C ASP A 6 -26.57 -2.98 7.25
N GLY A 7 -25.22 -2.93 7.33
CA GLY A 7 -24.52 -1.90 8.09
C GLY A 7 -24.77 -1.97 9.62
N HIS A 8 -25.41 -3.04 10.11
CA HIS A 8 -25.63 -3.23 11.54
C HIS A 8 -24.34 -3.67 12.23
N PHE A 9 -24.07 -3.12 13.39
CA PHE A 9 -23.01 -3.53 14.30
C PHE A 9 -23.46 -3.39 15.75
N ASP A 10 -22.90 -4.19 16.64
CA ASP A 10 -23.30 -4.25 18.05
C ASP A 10 -22.57 -3.21 18.90
N ALA A 11 -21.33 -2.86 18.52
CA ALA A 11 -20.52 -1.89 19.25
C ALA A 11 -19.57 -1.15 18.30
N GLU A 12 -19.12 0.02 18.74
CA GLU A 12 -18.11 0.81 18.06
C GLU A 12 -16.90 0.96 18.98
N LEU A 13 -15.71 0.68 18.43
CA LEU A 13 -14.43 0.90 19.10
C LEU A 13 -13.60 1.92 18.32
N ILE A 14 -13.08 2.92 19.02
CA ILE A 14 -12.25 3.96 18.42
C ILE A 14 -10.82 3.78 18.93
N ARG A 15 -9.85 3.76 18.00
CA ARG A 15 -8.43 3.64 18.34
C ARG A 15 -7.55 4.61 17.55
N HIS A 16 -6.44 4.98 18.19
CA HIS A 16 -5.29 5.62 17.57
C HIS A 16 -4.10 4.67 17.69
N MET A 17 -3.66 4.14 16.55
CA MET A 17 -2.55 3.20 16.51
C MET A 17 -1.23 3.90 16.88
N ARG A 18 -0.38 3.21 17.67
CA ARG A 18 0.94 3.69 18.07
C ARG A 18 2.00 2.66 17.70
N PRO A 19 3.13 3.10 17.11
CA PRO A 19 4.23 2.18 16.84
C PRO A 19 4.84 1.69 18.15
N THR A 20 5.21 0.41 18.17
CA THR A 20 6.00 -0.19 19.24
C THR A 20 7.40 -0.49 18.74
N LEU A 21 8.37 -0.47 19.64
CA LEU A 21 9.72 -0.91 19.33
C LEU A 21 9.74 -2.42 19.06
N SER A 22 10.56 -2.85 18.11
CA SER A 22 10.90 -4.25 17.92
C SER A 22 11.73 -4.77 19.11
N GLU A 23 11.92 -6.08 19.18
CA GLU A 23 12.81 -6.69 20.19
C GLU A 23 14.26 -6.17 20.08
N LEU A 24 14.65 -5.68 18.90
CA LEU A 24 15.96 -5.04 18.67
C LEU A 24 15.99 -3.55 19.01
N GLY A 25 14.88 -3.00 19.50
CA GLY A 25 14.78 -1.58 19.86
C GLY A 25 14.62 -0.63 18.67
N GLU A 26 14.19 -1.13 17.51
CA GLU A 26 13.99 -0.34 16.30
C GLU A 26 12.52 -0.17 15.98
N TYR A 27 12.16 0.97 15.37
CA TYR A 27 10.84 1.18 14.80
C TYR A 27 10.80 0.74 13.34
N ASP A 28 9.72 0.07 12.94
CA ASP A 28 9.43 -0.15 11.53
C ASP A 28 9.10 1.17 10.82
N GLY A 29 9.74 1.42 9.67
CA GLY A 29 9.59 2.67 8.93
C GLY A 29 8.18 2.87 8.37
N THR A 30 7.51 1.79 7.94
CA THR A 30 6.12 1.82 7.47
C THR A 30 5.17 2.14 8.63
N ALA A 31 5.39 1.53 9.79
CA ALA A 31 4.64 1.79 11.01
C ALA A 31 4.75 3.27 11.44
N LEU A 32 5.95 3.86 11.35
CA LEU A 32 6.15 5.28 11.64
C LEU A 32 5.42 6.19 10.64
N MET A 33 5.36 5.82 9.37
CA MET A 33 4.63 6.59 8.36
C MET A 33 3.12 6.54 8.60
N GLU A 34 2.55 5.38 8.90
CA GLU A 34 1.14 5.25 9.27
C GLU A 34 0.80 6.07 10.52
N PHE A 35 1.65 6.05 11.53
CA PHE A 35 1.48 6.88 12.72
C PHE A 35 1.47 8.39 12.41
N LYS A 36 2.32 8.85 11.49
CA LYS A 36 2.38 10.26 11.09
C LYS A 36 1.10 10.75 10.41
N THR A 37 0.30 9.87 9.83
CA THR A 37 -0.98 10.23 9.20
C THR A 37 -2.04 10.66 10.24
N ARG A 38 -1.84 10.35 11.53
CA ARG A 38 -2.75 10.67 12.65
C ARG A 38 -4.19 10.24 12.38
N LYS A 39 -4.36 9.07 11.81
CA LYS A 39 -5.71 8.54 11.54
C LYS A 39 -6.40 8.11 12.82
N THR A 40 -7.68 8.43 12.90
CA THR A 40 -8.62 7.83 13.83
C THR A 40 -9.20 6.60 13.17
N VAL A 41 -9.04 5.45 13.82
CA VAL A 41 -9.55 4.17 13.32
C VAL A 41 -10.81 3.81 14.09
N ILE A 42 -11.89 3.56 13.37
CA ILE A 42 -13.20 3.21 13.90
C ILE A 42 -13.52 1.77 13.50
N TYR A 43 -13.82 0.91 14.46
CA TYR A 43 -14.22 -0.48 14.22
C TYR A 43 -15.71 -0.64 14.50
N HIS A 44 -16.45 -1.10 13.51
CA HIS A 44 -17.81 -1.58 13.68
C HIS A 44 -17.74 -3.08 14.04
N ILE A 45 -18.02 -3.36 15.30
CA ILE A 45 -17.89 -4.70 15.89
C ILE A 45 -19.21 -5.45 15.76
N ASP A 46 -19.14 -6.66 15.23
CA ASP A 46 -20.19 -7.66 15.27
C ASP A 46 -19.78 -8.76 16.27
N ASN A 47 -20.54 -8.94 17.33
CA ASN A 47 -20.25 -9.91 18.40
C ASN A 47 -20.19 -11.38 17.93
N ARG A 48 -20.67 -11.66 16.71
CA ARG A 48 -20.57 -12.98 16.08
C ARG A 48 -19.21 -13.22 15.44
N THR A 49 -18.43 -12.16 15.19
CA THR A 49 -17.17 -12.21 14.42
C THR A 49 -15.98 -11.66 15.17
N ALA A 50 -16.17 -11.10 16.35
CA ALA A 50 -15.13 -10.56 17.21
C ALA A 50 -15.33 -11.03 18.66
N CYS A 51 -14.25 -11.05 19.41
CA CYS A 51 -14.24 -11.45 20.82
C CYS A 51 -13.34 -10.50 21.63
N THR A 52 -13.22 -10.77 22.93
CA THR A 52 -12.42 -9.96 23.86
C THR A 52 -10.93 -9.92 23.49
N TYR A 53 -10.40 -10.97 22.86
CA TYR A 53 -9.04 -10.94 22.31
C TYR A 53 -8.86 -9.85 21.27
N ASP A 54 -9.83 -9.64 20.40
CA ASP A 54 -9.74 -8.67 19.30
C ASP A 54 -9.76 -7.22 19.79
N VAL A 55 -10.27 -7.00 20.99
CA VAL A 55 -10.24 -5.69 21.67
C VAL A 55 -9.11 -5.55 22.69
N ASP A 56 -8.16 -6.51 22.69
CA ASP A 56 -6.98 -6.53 23.55
C ASP A 56 -7.27 -6.73 25.05
N ASP A 57 -8.35 -7.43 25.35
CA ASP A 57 -8.87 -7.59 26.70
C ASP A 57 -8.54 -8.97 27.31
N THR A 58 -8.16 -9.93 26.47
CA THR A 58 -7.77 -11.29 26.86
C THR A 58 -6.55 -11.80 26.12
N PRO A 59 -5.77 -12.74 26.68
CA PRO A 59 -4.68 -13.40 25.97
C PRO A 59 -5.15 -14.14 24.70
N PRO A 60 -4.27 -14.35 23.71
CA PRO A 60 -4.60 -15.07 22.49
C PRO A 60 -4.93 -16.53 22.78
N PHE A 61 -5.90 -17.07 22.05
CA PHE A 61 -6.25 -18.49 22.05
C PHE A 61 -5.17 -19.34 21.36
N LYS A 62 -5.23 -20.66 21.58
CA LYS A 62 -4.39 -21.61 20.86
C LYS A 62 -4.68 -21.56 19.36
N LEU A 63 -3.66 -21.88 18.56
CA LEU A 63 -3.81 -22.00 17.12
C LEU A 63 -4.91 -23.04 16.79
N ASN A 64 -5.78 -22.74 15.85
CA ASN A 64 -6.84 -23.62 15.40
C ASN A 64 -6.22 -24.90 14.81
N PRO A 65 -6.54 -26.12 15.34
CA PRO A 65 -5.93 -27.37 14.88
C PRO A 65 -6.25 -27.68 13.41
N GLU A 66 -7.47 -27.41 12.96
CA GLU A 66 -7.88 -27.66 11.57
C GLU A 66 -7.12 -26.76 10.60
N ALA A 67 -6.92 -25.47 10.96
CA ALA A 67 -6.11 -24.56 10.16
C ALA A 67 -4.64 -25.02 10.07
N LEU A 68 -4.09 -25.54 11.17
CA LEU A 68 -2.74 -26.10 11.18
C LEU A 68 -2.63 -27.34 10.30
N GLU A 69 -3.62 -28.25 10.37
CA GLU A 69 -3.66 -29.46 9.54
C GLU A 69 -3.69 -29.11 8.04
N ILE A 70 -4.51 -28.15 7.64
CA ILE A 70 -4.57 -27.68 6.24
C ILE A 70 -3.22 -27.06 5.82
N ALA A 71 -2.62 -26.27 6.68
CA ALA A 71 -1.32 -25.66 6.40
C ALA A 71 -0.20 -26.71 6.26
N LEU A 72 -0.19 -27.73 7.10
CA LEU A 72 0.74 -28.87 7.00
C LEU A 72 0.60 -29.61 5.67
N GLU A 73 -0.63 -29.88 5.24
CA GLU A 73 -0.89 -30.53 3.95
C GLU A 73 -0.34 -29.69 2.78
N ILE A 74 -0.59 -28.39 2.77
CA ILE A 74 -0.06 -27.49 1.75
C ILE A 74 1.48 -27.41 1.82
N ALA A 75 2.04 -27.35 3.03
CA ALA A 75 3.49 -27.33 3.25
C ALA A 75 4.19 -28.57 2.67
N LEU A 76 3.58 -29.73 2.84
CA LEU A 76 4.08 -30.99 2.27
C LEU A 76 3.99 -31.00 0.75
N LEU A 77 2.89 -30.50 0.18
CA LEU A 77 2.75 -30.36 -1.29
C LEU A 77 3.77 -29.41 -1.89
N LEU A 78 4.19 -28.39 -1.16
CA LEU A 78 5.26 -27.46 -1.54
C LEU A 78 6.66 -27.99 -1.23
N GLN A 79 6.78 -29.23 -0.72
CA GLN A 79 8.04 -29.87 -0.35
C GLN A 79 8.87 -29.02 0.64
N THR A 80 8.21 -28.34 1.55
CA THR A 80 8.89 -27.57 2.61
C THR A 80 9.43 -28.51 3.70
N ASN A 81 10.46 -28.04 4.38
CA ASN A 81 10.91 -28.65 5.64
C ASN A 81 9.93 -28.21 6.74
N ILE A 82 9.21 -29.16 7.31
CA ILE A 82 8.29 -28.89 8.42
C ILE A 82 9.10 -28.53 9.66
N VAL A 83 8.73 -27.42 10.34
CA VAL A 83 9.41 -27.00 11.56
C VAL A 83 9.17 -27.97 12.70
N GLY A 84 10.17 -28.18 13.56
CA GLY A 84 10.06 -29.05 14.73
C GLY A 84 9.29 -28.40 15.89
N GLU A 85 9.15 -27.10 15.88
CA GLU A 85 8.49 -26.30 16.91
C GLU A 85 7.78 -25.09 16.29
N LEU A 86 6.51 -24.87 16.69
CA LEU A 86 5.73 -23.72 16.21
C LEU A 86 5.97 -22.50 17.10
N HIS A 87 6.62 -21.50 16.54
CA HIS A 87 6.76 -20.21 17.18
C HIS A 87 5.66 -19.27 16.68
N ILE A 88 4.92 -18.68 17.63
CA ILE A 88 3.90 -17.68 17.32
C ILE A 88 4.54 -16.31 17.40
N THR A 89 4.60 -15.61 16.26
CA THR A 89 5.07 -14.24 16.18
C THR A 89 3.90 -13.27 16.11
N ARG A 90 4.11 -12.04 16.56
CA ARG A 90 3.17 -10.94 16.43
C ARG A 90 3.70 -9.94 15.41
N LYS A 91 3.17 -10.03 14.19
CA LYS A 91 3.50 -9.11 13.11
C LYS A 91 2.76 -7.79 13.34
N GLN A 92 3.48 -6.67 13.45
CA GLN A 92 2.90 -5.37 13.73
C GLN A 92 2.15 -4.81 12.51
N TYR A 93 0.93 -4.30 12.75
CA TYR A 93 0.09 -3.63 11.75
C TYR A 93 -0.46 -2.33 12.33
N LEU A 94 -0.06 -1.17 11.79
CA LEU A 94 -0.52 0.15 12.25
C LEU A 94 -1.47 0.84 11.28
N ASP A 95 -1.82 0.19 10.17
CA ASP A 95 -2.85 0.67 9.24
C ASP A 95 -4.27 0.62 9.84
N GLY A 96 -4.41 0.03 11.02
CA GLY A 96 -5.66 -0.16 11.71
C GLY A 96 -6.44 -1.40 11.31
N SER A 97 -5.96 -2.19 10.35
CA SER A 97 -6.68 -3.38 9.88
C SER A 97 -6.86 -4.47 10.93
N ILE A 98 -6.08 -4.43 12.01
CA ILE A 98 -6.21 -5.35 13.16
C ILE A 98 -6.31 -4.52 14.44
N PRO A 99 -7.41 -4.66 15.21
CA PRO A 99 -7.64 -3.78 16.36
C PRO A 99 -6.56 -3.86 17.45
N THR A 100 -5.95 -5.03 17.65
CA THR A 100 -4.82 -5.21 18.60
C THR A 100 -3.52 -4.56 18.10
N GLY A 101 -3.42 -4.23 16.81
CA GLY A 101 -2.19 -3.77 16.16
C GLY A 101 -1.22 -4.88 15.77
N PHE A 102 -1.55 -6.14 15.99
CA PHE A 102 -0.69 -7.29 15.73
C PHE A 102 -1.46 -8.42 15.04
N GLN A 103 -0.82 -9.03 14.03
CA GLN A 103 -1.28 -10.26 13.40
C GLN A 103 -0.47 -11.43 13.92
N ARG A 104 -1.14 -12.44 14.49
CA ARG A 104 -0.48 -13.70 14.85
C ARG A 104 -0.06 -14.44 13.60
N THR A 105 1.19 -14.88 13.58
CA THR A 105 1.76 -15.62 12.46
C THR A 105 2.55 -16.80 12.99
N ALA A 106 2.26 -18.01 12.50
CA ALA A 106 2.97 -19.24 12.83
C ALA A 106 3.60 -19.85 11.59
N ILE A 107 4.93 -19.88 11.51
CA ILE A 107 5.64 -20.53 10.41
C ILE A 107 5.54 -22.05 10.61
N VAL A 108 5.02 -22.76 9.59
CA VAL A 108 4.80 -24.20 9.58
C VAL A 108 5.87 -24.95 8.79
N GLY A 109 6.30 -24.38 7.67
CA GLY A 109 7.32 -24.97 6.80
C GLY A 109 8.24 -23.92 6.19
N ILE A 110 9.45 -24.34 5.87
CA ILE A 110 10.50 -23.50 5.28
C ILE A 110 11.18 -24.19 4.11
N GLU A 111 11.82 -23.42 3.21
CA GLU A 111 12.65 -23.95 2.12
C GLU A 111 11.93 -24.94 1.18
N GLY A 112 10.79 -24.52 0.65
CA GLY A 112 10.01 -25.30 -0.31
C GLY A 112 10.35 -25.02 -1.78
N ARG A 113 9.56 -25.64 -2.68
CA ARG A 113 9.79 -25.59 -4.13
C ARG A 113 8.48 -25.49 -4.91
N LEU A 114 8.51 -24.67 -5.97
CA LEU A 114 7.46 -24.56 -7.00
C LEU A 114 8.08 -24.92 -8.36
N PRO A 115 7.83 -26.12 -8.90
CA PRO A 115 8.31 -26.46 -10.23
C PRO A 115 7.45 -25.74 -11.30
N LEU A 116 8.04 -24.79 -12.00
CA LEU A 116 7.48 -24.16 -13.19
C LEU A 116 8.04 -24.87 -14.45
N PRO A 117 7.44 -24.69 -15.63
CA PRO A 117 7.87 -25.39 -16.85
C PRO A 117 9.35 -25.21 -17.20
N HIS A 118 9.93 -24.06 -16.89
CA HIS A 118 11.30 -23.70 -17.29
C HIS A 118 12.26 -23.50 -16.12
N LYS A 119 11.76 -23.42 -14.89
CA LYS A 119 12.57 -23.26 -13.68
C LYS A 119 11.86 -23.74 -12.42
N THR A 120 12.61 -23.91 -11.37
CA THR A 120 12.03 -24.09 -10.03
C THR A 120 12.13 -22.78 -9.27
N VAL A 121 11.00 -22.29 -8.76
CA VAL A 121 10.94 -21.16 -7.84
C VAL A 121 11.03 -21.68 -6.42
N ARG A 122 11.93 -21.14 -5.63
CA ARG A 122 12.07 -21.53 -4.22
C ARG A 122 10.99 -20.85 -3.37
N VAL A 123 10.56 -21.56 -2.34
CA VAL A 123 9.64 -21.04 -1.32
C VAL A 123 10.45 -20.75 -0.07
N ILE A 124 10.32 -19.55 0.48
CA ILE A 124 10.97 -19.17 1.74
C ILE A 124 10.28 -19.86 2.88
N GLN A 125 8.95 -19.67 2.98
CA GLN A 125 8.16 -20.21 4.08
C GLN A 125 6.68 -20.34 3.71
N LEU A 126 6.01 -21.14 4.50
CA LEU A 126 4.56 -21.23 4.58
C LEU A 126 4.15 -21.00 6.03
N SER A 127 3.18 -20.14 6.25
CA SER A 127 2.69 -19.78 7.57
C SER A 127 1.16 -19.82 7.68
N VAL A 128 0.66 -20.01 8.90
CA VAL A 128 -0.73 -19.75 9.26
C VAL A 128 -0.81 -18.36 9.86
N GLU A 129 -1.73 -17.57 9.36
CA GLU A 129 -1.99 -16.21 9.81
C GLU A 129 -3.48 -16.00 10.11
N GLU A 130 -3.84 -14.83 10.61
CA GLU A 130 -5.21 -14.39 10.83
C GLU A 130 -5.57 -13.27 9.86
N ASP A 131 -6.78 -13.34 9.27
CA ASP A 131 -7.28 -12.26 8.41
C ASP A 131 -7.55 -11.01 9.24
N ALA A 132 -7.45 -9.87 8.57
CA ALA A 132 -7.69 -8.55 9.13
C ALA A 132 -9.18 -8.13 8.99
N CYS A 133 -9.53 -7.03 9.63
CA CYS A 133 -10.79 -6.35 9.41
C CYS A 133 -10.94 -5.92 7.94
N ARG A 134 -12.18 -5.83 7.48
CA ARG A 134 -12.50 -5.31 6.15
C ARG A 134 -12.68 -3.79 6.22
N GLU A 135 -11.95 -3.07 5.41
CA GLU A 135 -12.11 -1.63 5.27
C GLU A 135 -13.47 -1.28 4.64
N VAL A 136 -14.17 -0.37 5.26
CA VAL A 136 -15.47 0.18 4.79
C VAL A 136 -15.24 1.53 4.12
N SER A 137 -14.43 2.39 4.74
CA SER A 137 -14.09 3.72 4.22
C SER A 137 -12.74 4.21 4.75
N ASP A 138 -12.06 5.04 3.94
CA ASP A 138 -10.85 5.76 4.31
C ASP A 138 -10.93 7.15 3.71
N VAL A 139 -11.36 8.13 4.52
CA VAL A 139 -11.57 9.52 4.08
C VAL A 139 -10.91 10.48 5.07
N GLY A 140 -10.00 11.30 4.57
CA GLY A 140 -9.24 12.24 5.39
C GLY A 140 -8.47 11.51 6.51
N HIS A 141 -8.70 11.93 7.75
CA HIS A 141 -8.08 11.34 8.94
C HIS A 141 -8.94 10.27 9.63
N VAL A 142 -10.00 9.75 8.97
CA VAL A 142 -10.89 8.74 9.54
C VAL A 142 -10.89 7.50 8.65
N ARG A 143 -10.63 6.35 9.27
CA ARG A 143 -10.69 5.05 8.61
C ARG A 143 -11.66 4.14 9.36
N VAL A 144 -12.58 3.52 8.65
CA VAL A 144 -13.62 2.67 9.24
C VAL A 144 -13.44 1.24 8.78
N TYR A 145 -13.44 0.33 9.74
CA TYR A 145 -13.38 -1.11 9.51
C TYR A 145 -14.61 -1.83 10.07
N THR A 146 -14.87 -3.02 9.52
CA THR A 146 -15.83 -3.98 10.10
C THR A 146 -15.14 -5.30 10.40
N THR A 147 -15.57 -5.99 11.46
CA THR A 147 -14.94 -7.21 11.97
C THR A 147 -15.41 -8.50 11.29
N ASP A 148 -16.18 -8.42 10.21
CA ASP A 148 -16.86 -9.56 9.58
C ASP A 148 -15.95 -10.66 9.01
N ARG A 149 -14.65 -10.45 8.94
CA ARG A 149 -13.67 -11.48 8.56
C ARG A 149 -12.44 -11.55 9.50
N LEU A 150 -12.42 -10.74 10.55
CA LEU A 150 -11.34 -10.70 11.52
C LEU A 150 -11.07 -12.09 12.11
N GLY A 151 -9.80 -12.47 12.24
CA GLY A 151 -9.38 -13.73 12.83
C GLY A 151 -9.61 -14.99 11.98
N MET A 152 -10.12 -14.87 10.75
CA MET A 152 -10.21 -16.05 9.87
C MET A 152 -8.82 -16.58 9.55
N PRO A 153 -8.59 -17.91 9.63
CA PRO A 153 -7.31 -18.50 9.29
C PRO A 153 -6.95 -18.26 7.82
N LEU A 154 -5.72 -17.83 7.58
CA LEU A 154 -5.09 -17.70 6.28
C LEU A 154 -3.87 -18.60 6.21
N VAL A 155 -3.59 -19.17 5.04
CA VAL A 155 -2.32 -19.83 4.74
C VAL A 155 -1.56 -18.96 3.75
N GLU A 156 -0.40 -18.47 4.16
CA GLU A 156 0.48 -17.63 3.35
C GLU A 156 1.68 -18.44 2.85
N THR A 157 1.92 -18.40 1.54
CA THR A 157 3.13 -18.95 0.92
C THR A 157 3.99 -17.78 0.43
N VAL A 158 5.24 -17.72 0.88
CA VAL A 158 6.21 -16.67 0.51
C VAL A 158 7.31 -17.28 -0.34
N THR A 159 7.54 -16.71 -1.53
CA THR A 159 8.58 -17.18 -2.46
C THR A 159 9.85 -16.34 -2.36
N TYR A 160 10.98 -16.94 -2.78
CA TYR A 160 12.18 -16.18 -3.15
C TYR A 160 11.93 -15.38 -4.42
N PRO A 161 12.71 -14.31 -4.71
CA PRO A 161 12.57 -13.50 -5.92
C PRO A 161 13.23 -14.18 -7.14
N ASP A 162 12.88 -15.44 -7.38
CA ASP A 162 13.46 -16.24 -8.47
C ASP A 162 12.76 -16.03 -9.81
N MET A 163 11.63 -15.33 -9.82
CA MET A 163 10.89 -14.98 -11.03
C MET A 163 11.48 -13.71 -11.67
N GLU A 164 11.82 -13.80 -12.95
CA GLU A 164 12.49 -12.74 -13.69
C GLU A 164 11.59 -12.05 -14.71
N THR A 165 10.44 -12.66 -15.02
CA THR A 165 9.46 -12.12 -15.97
C THR A 165 8.08 -11.99 -15.35
N PRO A 166 7.25 -11.07 -15.84
CA PRO A 166 5.85 -10.94 -15.41
C PRO A 166 5.04 -12.24 -15.54
N ASP A 167 5.29 -13.01 -16.60
CA ASP A 167 4.58 -14.26 -16.87
C ASP A 167 4.97 -15.35 -15.85
N GLU A 168 6.24 -15.46 -15.49
CA GLU A 168 6.68 -16.38 -14.44
C GLU A 168 6.00 -16.10 -13.08
N VAL A 169 5.75 -14.83 -12.75
CA VAL A 169 5.02 -14.47 -11.52
C VAL A 169 3.58 -14.97 -11.59
N ALA A 170 2.92 -14.80 -12.72
CA ALA A 170 1.56 -15.32 -12.91
C ALA A 170 1.53 -16.87 -12.89
N GLU A 171 2.50 -17.54 -13.51
CA GLU A 171 2.63 -18.99 -13.48
C GLU A 171 2.83 -19.52 -12.07
N ALA A 172 3.70 -18.89 -11.27
CA ALA A 172 3.90 -19.24 -9.87
C ALA A 172 2.61 -19.09 -9.06
N ALA A 173 1.89 -17.98 -9.23
CA ALA A 173 0.61 -17.76 -8.58
C ALA A 173 -0.44 -18.80 -8.99
N HIS A 174 -0.51 -19.16 -10.26
CA HIS A 174 -1.38 -20.24 -10.75
C HIS A 174 -1.04 -21.59 -10.13
N TYR A 175 0.25 -21.91 -10.00
CA TYR A 175 0.70 -23.16 -9.43
C TYR A 175 0.35 -23.24 -7.93
N ILE A 176 0.63 -22.20 -7.15
CA ILE A 176 0.24 -22.14 -5.73
C ILE A 176 -1.28 -22.30 -5.58
N ARG A 177 -2.05 -21.60 -6.39
CA ARG A 177 -3.51 -21.72 -6.41
C ARG A 177 -3.98 -23.13 -6.73
N PHE A 178 -3.35 -23.79 -7.68
CA PHE A 178 -3.65 -25.18 -8.05
C PHE A 178 -3.39 -26.11 -6.87
N LEU A 179 -2.19 -26.02 -6.25
CA LEU A 179 -1.83 -26.85 -5.10
C LEU A 179 -2.78 -26.65 -3.91
N THR A 180 -3.04 -25.40 -3.55
CA THR A 180 -3.92 -25.11 -2.42
C THR A 180 -5.33 -25.63 -2.65
N ARG A 181 -5.86 -25.50 -3.86
CA ARG A 181 -7.18 -26.03 -4.22
C ARG A 181 -7.25 -27.55 -4.29
N SER A 182 -6.15 -28.22 -4.62
CA SER A 182 -6.10 -29.69 -4.70
C SER A 182 -6.35 -30.36 -3.36
N THR A 183 -6.13 -29.67 -2.23
CA THR A 183 -6.49 -30.15 -0.90
C THR A 183 -8.00 -30.33 -0.69
N GLY A 184 -8.82 -29.62 -1.47
CA GLY A 184 -10.28 -29.58 -1.29
C GLY A 184 -10.75 -28.84 -0.02
N LYS A 185 -9.82 -28.34 0.80
CA LYS A 185 -10.09 -27.76 2.13
C LYS A 185 -10.08 -26.22 2.16
N VAL A 186 -9.56 -25.57 1.10
CA VAL A 186 -9.50 -24.13 1.03
C VAL A 186 -10.76 -23.51 0.44
N ARG A 187 -11.07 -22.30 0.87
CA ARG A 187 -12.20 -21.54 0.31
C ARG A 187 -11.97 -21.23 -1.15
N THR A 188 -13.05 -21.21 -1.91
CA THR A 188 -13.05 -20.83 -3.34
C THR A 188 -13.95 -19.65 -3.58
N GLY A 189 -13.78 -18.99 -4.74
CA GLY A 189 -14.57 -17.83 -5.13
C GLY A 189 -13.76 -16.52 -5.12
N ILE A 190 -14.46 -15.42 -5.41
CA ILE A 190 -13.84 -14.09 -5.46
C ILE A 190 -13.43 -13.67 -4.05
N GLY A 191 -12.18 -13.26 -3.87
CA GLY A 191 -11.63 -12.80 -2.59
C GLY A 191 -11.25 -13.93 -1.61
N ALA A 192 -11.37 -15.21 -2.02
CA ALA A 192 -10.92 -16.35 -1.21
C ALA A 192 -9.39 -16.44 -1.11
N ALA A 193 -8.69 -16.01 -2.16
CA ALA A 193 -7.23 -15.84 -2.17
C ALA A 193 -6.89 -14.47 -2.73
N ARG A 194 -5.81 -13.89 -2.24
CA ARG A 194 -5.24 -12.62 -2.70
C ARG A 194 -3.73 -12.82 -2.82
N GLU A 195 -3.17 -12.26 -3.84
CA GLU A 195 -1.73 -12.27 -4.06
C GLU A 195 -1.16 -10.91 -3.66
N ASP A 196 -0.08 -10.93 -2.88
CA ASP A 196 0.78 -9.78 -2.66
C ASP A 196 2.00 -9.93 -3.57
N VAL A 197 2.15 -9.02 -4.53
CA VAL A 197 3.16 -9.11 -5.57
C VAL A 197 4.29 -8.14 -5.28
N ASN A 198 5.48 -8.68 -5.03
CA ASN A 198 6.69 -7.89 -4.78
C ASN A 198 7.45 -7.71 -6.09
N VAL A 199 7.75 -6.46 -6.43
CA VAL A 199 8.50 -6.10 -7.64
C VAL A 199 9.71 -5.26 -7.28
N SER A 200 10.87 -5.61 -7.82
CA SER A 200 12.08 -4.79 -7.77
C SER A 200 12.87 -4.93 -9.07
N ILE A 201 13.49 -3.83 -9.48
CA ILE A 201 14.45 -3.83 -10.59
C ILE A 201 15.85 -3.49 -10.07
N ARG A 202 16.85 -3.72 -10.89
CA ARG A 202 18.24 -3.36 -10.55
C ARG A 202 18.34 -1.85 -10.29
N GLY A 203 18.81 -1.48 -9.11
CA GLY A 203 18.94 -0.09 -8.67
C GLY A 203 17.66 0.52 -8.10
N GLY A 204 16.52 -0.18 -8.20
CA GLY A 204 15.26 0.19 -7.57
C GLY A 204 15.12 -0.36 -6.16
N THR A 205 13.95 -0.10 -5.56
CA THR A 205 13.57 -0.61 -4.25
C THR A 205 12.43 -1.62 -4.39
N ARG A 206 12.37 -2.61 -3.52
CA ARG A 206 11.25 -3.54 -3.49
C ARG A 206 9.94 -2.79 -3.19
N VAL A 207 8.96 -2.94 -4.05
CA VAL A 207 7.59 -2.46 -3.87
C VAL A 207 6.66 -3.64 -3.78
N GLU A 208 5.78 -3.64 -2.80
CA GLU A 208 4.75 -4.64 -2.60
C GLU A 208 3.40 -4.11 -3.10
N ILE A 209 2.82 -4.80 -4.07
CA ILE A 209 1.46 -4.54 -4.56
C ILE A 209 0.52 -5.48 -3.82
N LYS A 210 -0.23 -4.93 -2.87
CA LYS A 210 -1.08 -5.72 -1.98
C LYS A 210 -2.43 -6.08 -2.58
N GLY A 211 -2.89 -7.28 -2.25
CA GLY A 211 -4.27 -7.68 -2.44
C GLY A 211 -4.71 -7.82 -3.89
N VAL A 212 -3.85 -8.29 -4.78
CA VAL A 212 -4.22 -8.53 -6.19
C VAL A 212 -5.30 -9.61 -6.25
N PRO A 213 -6.52 -9.29 -6.74
CA PRO A 213 -7.67 -10.19 -6.64
C PRO A 213 -7.74 -11.24 -7.75
N ARG A 214 -6.95 -11.08 -8.80
CA ARG A 214 -6.99 -11.94 -9.99
C ARG A 214 -5.62 -12.08 -10.61
N ILE A 215 -5.14 -13.30 -10.74
CA ILE A 215 -3.83 -13.65 -11.30
C ILE A 215 -3.62 -13.07 -12.71
N ARG A 216 -4.67 -12.97 -13.51
CA ARG A 216 -4.59 -12.40 -14.88
C ARG A 216 -4.10 -10.95 -14.92
N TYR A 217 -4.16 -10.21 -13.81
CA TYR A 217 -3.66 -8.84 -13.73
C TYR A 217 -2.18 -8.76 -13.39
N ILE A 218 -1.59 -9.86 -12.88
CA ILE A 218 -0.22 -9.88 -12.40
C ILE A 218 0.78 -9.47 -13.49
N PRO A 219 0.74 -9.99 -14.73
CA PRO A 219 1.72 -9.61 -15.73
C PRO A 219 1.76 -8.11 -16.00
N GLU A 220 0.60 -7.49 -16.14
CA GLU A 220 0.49 -6.05 -16.38
C GLU A 220 0.96 -5.24 -15.15
N LEU A 221 0.56 -5.65 -13.95
CA LEU A 221 0.97 -4.99 -12.69
C LEU A 221 2.49 -5.04 -12.50
N VAL A 222 3.11 -6.19 -12.72
CA VAL A 222 4.57 -6.36 -12.61
C VAL A 222 5.29 -5.51 -13.66
N HIS A 223 4.82 -5.53 -14.89
CA HIS A 223 5.39 -4.73 -15.97
C HIS A 223 5.30 -3.23 -15.66
N ASN A 224 4.13 -2.76 -15.26
CA ASN A 224 3.89 -1.34 -14.96
C ASN A 224 4.72 -0.88 -13.76
N GLU A 225 4.85 -1.70 -12.71
CA GLU A 225 5.67 -1.36 -11.55
C GLU A 225 7.17 -1.35 -11.89
N ALA A 226 7.66 -2.29 -12.68
CA ALA A 226 9.04 -2.29 -13.16
C ALA A 226 9.34 -1.03 -14.01
N PHE A 227 8.42 -0.66 -14.89
CA PHE A 227 8.49 0.57 -15.68
C PHE A 227 8.50 1.81 -14.78
N ARG A 228 7.62 1.85 -13.78
CA ARG A 228 7.54 2.93 -12.81
C ARG A 228 8.86 3.11 -12.07
N GLN A 229 9.45 2.04 -11.53
CA GLN A 229 10.74 2.10 -10.83
C GLN A 229 11.85 2.61 -11.74
N ARG A 230 11.90 2.13 -13.00
CA ARG A 230 12.87 2.63 -13.98
C ARG A 230 12.69 4.13 -14.24
N SER A 231 11.46 4.59 -14.40
CA SER A 231 11.14 6.00 -14.64
C SER A 231 11.55 6.87 -13.45
N LEU A 232 11.30 6.41 -12.22
CA LEU A 232 11.74 7.12 -11.02
C LEU A 232 13.27 7.20 -10.91
N LEU A 233 14.00 6.16 -11.34
CA LEU A 233 15.46 6.20 -11.41
C LEU A 233 15.95 7.23 -12.44
N LEU A 234 15.31 7.31 -13.61
CA LEU A 234 15.63 8.32 -14.62
C LEU A 234 15.36 9.75 -14.12
N ILE A 235 14.23 9.96 -13.44
CA ILE A 235 13.90 11.25 -12.81
C ILE A 235 14.96 11.61 -11.76
N ARG A 236 15.35 10.67 -10.91
CA ARG A 236 16.41 10.87 -9.91
C ARG A 236 17.70 11.30 -10.57
N ASP A 237 18.15 10.58 -11.60
CA ASP A 237 19.42 10.84 -12.26
C ASP A 237 19.40 12.19 -12.98
N GLU A 238 18.29 12.55 -13.61
CA GLU A 238 18.09 13.85 -14.24
C GLU A 238 18.14 15.00 -13.22
N LEU A 239 17.44 14.85 -12.08
CA LEU A 239 17.48 15.85 -11.01
C LEU A 239 18.88 15.99 -10.41
N LEU A 240 19.60 14.89 -10.19
CA LEU A 240 20.97 14.93 -9.69
C LEU A 240 21.93 15.63 -10.67
N ALA A 241 21.69 15.49 -11.97
CA ALA A 241 22.47 16.18 -12.99
C ALA A 241 22.23 17.70 -13.01
N ARG A 242 20.99 18.13 -12.71
CA ARG A 242 20.60 19.56 -12.68
C ARG A 242 21.00 20.26 -11.38
N LEU A 243 21.07 19.52 -10.29
CA LEU A 243 21.36 20.06 -8.97
C LEU A 243 22.87 20.18 -8.74
N PRO A 244 23.33 21.22 -8.01
CA PRO A 244 24.72 21.30 -7.60
C PRO A 244 25.15 20.06 -6.82
N LYS A 245 26.42 19.66 -6.96
CA LYS A 245 26.97 18.47 -6.30
C LYS A 245 26.58 18.42 -4.82
N GLY A 246 25.84 17.35 -4.48
CA GLY A 246 25.43 17.05 -3.11
C GLY A 246 24.08 17.60 -2.69
N ALA A 247 23.41 18.42 -3.47
CA ALA A 247 22.09 19.04 -3.17
C ALA A 247 21.80 19.34 -1.66
N PRO A 248 22.79 19.66 -0.80
CA PRO A 248 22.57 19.84 0.64
C PRO A 248 21.82 21.13 0.97
N GLY A 249 21.08 21.68 0.05
CA GLY A 249 20.32 22.92 0.24
C GLY A 249 19.13 23.05 -0.70
N TRP A 250 18.72 21.96 -1.37
CA TRP A 250 17.51 22.03 -2.19
C TRP A 250 16.29 22.19 -1.28
N THR A 251 15.56 23.30 -1.46
CA THR A 251 14.36 23.61 -0.70
C THR A 251 13.25 24.05 -1.62
N MET A 252 12.03 23.67 -1.28
CA MET A 252 10.82 24.19 -1.91
C MET A 252 10.53 25.58 -1.36
N GLN A 253 10.05 26.47 -2.23
CA GLN A 253 9.43 27.72 -1.81
C GLN A 253 7.92 27.52 -1.84
N HIS A 254 7.21 28.02 -0.84
CA HIS A 254 5.75 27.96 -0.80
C HIS A 254 5.16 29.26 -0.30
N LEU A 255 3.94 29.53 -0.75
CA LEU A 255 3.17 30.70 -0.37
C LEU A 255 1.70 30.32 -0.21
N PHE A 256 1.11 30.69 0.91
CA PHE A 256 -0.34 30.63 1.07
C PHE A 256 -0.97 31.78 0.28
N LEU A 257 -1.94 31.45 -0.57
CA LEU A 257 -2.66 32.47 -1.33
C LEU A 257 -3.77 33.06 -0.43
N GLU A 258 -3.61 34.32 -0.04
CA GLU A 258 -4.52 35.01 0.88
C GLU A 258 -5.78 35.54 0.20
N GLU A 259 -5.66 35.92 -1.10
CA GLU A 259 -6.81 36.29 -1.91
C GLU A 259 -6.95 35.34 -3.11
N PRO A 260 -8.15 35.11 -3.61
CA PRO A 260 -8.31 34.39 -4.84
C PRO A 260 -7.68 35.20 -5.97
N LEU A 261 -6.42 34.95 -6.26
CA LEU A 261 -5.97 35.05 -7.65
C LEU A 261 -7.07 34.44 -8.48
N SER A 262 -7.36 34.99 -9.65
CA SER A 262 -8.36 34.48 -10.56
C SER A 262 -8.05 32.99 -10.83
N VAL A 263 -8.46 32.12 -9.88
CA VAL A 263 -8.22 30.70 -9.92
C VAL A 263 -9.13 30.14 -11.00
N VAL A 264 -8.55 29.69 -12.08
CA VAL A 264 -9.27 29.29 -13.28
C VAL A 264 -9.62 27.78 -13.23
N SER A 265 -8.77 26.96 -12.61
CA SER A 265 -8.99 25.52 -12.58
C SER A 265 -10.21 25.12 -11.73
N ALA A 266 -10.99 24.17 -12.23
CA ALA A 266 -12.16 23.66 -11.52
C ALA A 266 -11.82 23.07 -10.14
N PRO A 267 -10.75 22.27 -9.98
CA PRO A 267 -10.35 21.74 -8.67
C PRO A 267 -10.04 22.83 -7.64
N ALA A 268 -9.28 23.84 -8.04
CA ALA A 268 -8.92 24.94 -7.14
C ALA A 268 -10.14 25.78 -6.74
N ARG A 269 -11.04 26.10 -7.69
CA ARG A 269 -12.31 26.79 -7.37
C ARG A 269 -13.17 25.99 -6.40
N GLN A 270 -13.25 24.68 -6.59
CA GLN A 270 -14.01 23.80 -5.71
C GLN A 270 -13.42 23.79 -4.29
N ALA A 271 -12.09 23.76 -4.17
CA ALA A 271 -11.40 23.80 -2.88
C ALA A 271 -11.70 25.14 -2.15
N VAL A 272 -11.56 26.27 -2.83
CA VAL A 272 -11.89 27.58 -2.27
C VAL A 272 -13.37 27.68 -1.87
N GLY A 273 -14.27 27.17 -2.71
CA GLY A 273 -15.70 27.14 -2.40
C GLY A 273 -16.08 26.29 -1.16
N LYS A 274 -15.23 25.35 -0.79
CA LYS A 274 -15.32 24.55 0.45
C LYS A 274 -14.60 25.20 1.63
N GLY A 275 -14.03 26.39 1.49
CA GLY A 275 -13.31 27.08 2.54
C GLY A 275 -11.86 26.60 2.74
N HIS A 276 -11.32 25.82 1.81
CA HIS A 276 -9.91 25.42 1.85
C HIS A 276 -8.99 26.58 1.43
N ARG A 277 -7.80 26.61 2.00
CA ARG A 277 -6.74 27.55 1.61
C ARG A 277 -5.89 26.92 0.51
N LEU A 278 -5.49 27.71 -0.45
CA LEU A 278 -4.59 27.28 -1.52
C LEU A 278 -3.14 27.58 -1.15
N VAL A 279 -2.25 26.65 -1.51
CA VAL A 279 -0.80 26.76 -1.31
C VAL A 279 -0.13 26.64 -2.67
N ALA A 280 0.57 27.68 -3.08
CA ALA A 280 1.43 27.64 -4.25
C ALA A 280 2.84 27.18 -3.85
N VAL A 281 3.41 26.24 -4.58
CA VAL A 281 4.73 25.66 -4.32
C VAL A 281 5.59 25.78 -5.57
N ASN A 282 6.81 26.29 -5.41
CA ASN A 282 7.85 26.27 -6.44
C ASN A 282 8.80 25.11 -6.20
N LEU A 283 9.06 24.34 -7.24
CA LEU A 283 10.00 23.23 -7.26
C LEU A 283 11.19 23.62 -8.15
N PRO A 284 12.29 24.08 -7.56
CA PRO A 284 13.47 24.49 -8.32
C PRO A 284 14.04 23.36 -9.17
N HIS A 285 14.36 23.65 -10.43
CA HIS A 285 14.95 22.70 -11.40
C HIS A 285 14.05 21.55 -11.85
N PHE A 286 12.75 21.62 -11.61
CA PHE A 286 11.79 20.55 -11.93
C PHE A 286 11.13 20.67 -13.31
N ARG A 287 11.55 21.59 -14.17
CA ARG A 287 10.97 21.72 -15.51
C ARG A 287 11.01 20.39 -16.28
N GLY A 288 9.85 19.94 -16.77
CA GLY A 288 9.67 18.68 -17.49
C GLY A 288 9.62 17.44 -16.61
N ILE A 289 9.78 17.57 -15.29
CA ILE A 289 9.76 16.43 -14.35
C ILE A 289 8.33 16.07 -13.96
N LEU A 290 7.46 17.03 -13.69
CA LEU A 290 6.09 16.75 -13.27
C LEU A 290 5.29 16.01 -14.35
N SER A 291 5.55 16.32 -15.61
CA SER A 291 4.92 15.67 -16.76
C SER A 291 5.60 14.38 -17.21
N PHE A 292 6.72 13.97 -16.59
CA PHE A 292 7.42 12.75 -16.94
C PHE A 292 6.54 11.53 -16.63
N PHE A 293 6.33 10.64 -17.62
CA PHE A 293 5.53 9.43 -17.42
C PHE A 293 6.24 8.44 -16.53
N THR A 294 5.57 8.04 -15.44
CA THR A 294 6.03 6.99 -14.52
C THR A 294 5.37 5.65 -14.81
N GLN A 295 4.16 5.68 -15.36
CA GLN A 295 3.40 4.50 -15.80
C GLN A 295 2.55 4.89 -17.02
N PRO A 296 1.99 3.94 -17.78
CA PRO A 296 1.02 4.26 -18.80
C PRO A 296 -0.12 5.12 -18.27
N GLY A 297 -0.29 6.32 -18.85
CA GLY A 297 -1.34 7.27 -18.46
C GLY A 297 -1.12 7.98 -17.12
N ARG A 298 0.03 7.84 -16.48
CA ARG A 298 0.36 8.49 -15.19
C ARG A 298 1.71 9.20 -15.26
N SER A 299 1.76 10.40 -14.70
CA SER A 299 2.95 11.23 -14.62
C SER A 299 3.56 11.24 -13.20
N PHE A 300 4.73 11.86 -13.06
CA PHE A 300 5.33 12.10 -11.74
C PHE A 300 4.47 13.01 -10.85
N ALA A 301 3.71 13.94 -11.45
CA ALA A 301 2.72 14.72 -10.71
C ALA A 301 1.65 13.85 -10.07
N ASP A 302 1.19 12.79 -10.74
CA ASP A 302 0.24 11.84 -10.18
C ASP A 302 0.83 11.08 -8.98
N GLU A 303 2.14 10.76 -9.02
CA GLU A 303 2.85 10.15 -7.88
C GLU A 303 2.85 11.07 -6.67
N ILE A 304 3.08 12.37 -6.87
CA ILE A 304 3.02 13.38 -5.81
C ILE A 304 1.60 13.49 -5.26
N SER A 305 0.60 13.56 -6.12
CA SER A 305 -0.82 13.62 -5.73
C SER A 305 -1.25 12.42 -4.89
N ASP A 306 -0.81 11.20 -5.26
CA ASP A 306 -1.06 9.99 -4.49
C ASP A 306 -0.41 10.05 -3.10
N ARG A 307 0.81 10.57 -3.02
CA ARG A 307 1.51 10.76 -1.75
C ARG A 307 0.85 11.77 -0.85
N LEU A 308 0.35 12.88 -1.40
CA LEU A 308 -0.42 13.87 -0.64
C LEU A 308 -1.68 13.26 -0.03
N LYS A 309 -2.39 12.40 -0.78
CA LYS A 309 -3.53 11.68 -0.25
C LYS A 309 -3.15 10.76 0.91
N VAL A 310 -2.11 9.96 0.74
CA VAL A 310 -1.71 8.95 1.73
C VAL A 310 -1.07 9.58 2.98
N ILE A 311 -0.14 10.54 2.80
CA ILE A 311 0.66 11.08 3.91
C ILE A 311 -0.04 12.27 4.59
N ALA A 312 -0.61 13.18 3.79
CA ALA A 312 -1.26 14.38 4.29
C ALA A 312 -2.78 14.22 4.47
N CYS A 313 -3.34 13.08 4.07
CA CYS A 313 -4.78 12.79 4.10
C CYS A 313 -5.63 13.82 3.35
N ILE A 314 -5.08 14.40 2.27
CA ILE A 314 -5.78 15.37 1.42
C ILE A 314 -6.43 14.62 0.26
N GLU A 315 -7.76 14.59 0.24
CA GLU A 315 -8.52 13.88 -0.79
C GLU A 315 -8.32 14.48 -2.20
N LYS A 316 -8.36 13.60 -3.20
CA LYS A 316 -8.28 14.02 -4.61
C LYS A 316 -9.60 14.62 -5.10
N PRO A 317 -9.54 15.58 -6.04
CA PRO A 317 -8.36 16.23 -6.61
C PRO A 317 -7.68 17.15 -5.59
N ASN A 318 -6.39 16.98 -5.37
CA ASN A 318 -5.65 17.68 -4.32
C ASN A 318 -4.53 18.59 -4.86
N MET A 319 -4.31 18.60 -6.16
CA MET A 319 -3.33 19.50 -6.77
C MET A 319 -3.58 19.72 -8.27
N VAL A 320 -3.10 20.85 -8.75
CA VAL A 320 -2.87 21.14 -10.17
C VAL A 320 -1.41 21.56 -10.34
N HIS A 321 -0.85 21.43 -11.55
CA HIS A 321 0.56 21.75 -11.80
C HIS A 321 0.81 22.43 -13.13
N SER A 322 1.95 23.11 -13.23
CA SER A 322 2.32 23.96 -14.38
C SER A 322 2.61 23.20 -15.67
N GLU A 323 2.68 21.86 -15.63
CA GLU A 323 3.06 21.00 -16.76
C GLU A 323 1.96 20.04 -17.16
N ALA A 324 0.68 20.39 -16.96
CA ALA A 324 -0.43 19.55 -17.33
C ALA A 324 -0.50 19.33 -18.85
N PHE A 325 -0.69 18.06 -19.26
CA PHE A 325 -0.81 17.72 -20.69
C PHE A 325 -2.07 18.26 -21.35
N ARG A 326 -3.11 18.52 -20.55
CA ARG A 326 -4.38 19.06 -21.01
C ARG A 326 -4.71 20.32 -20.23
N PRO A 327 -4.15 21.48 -20.64
CA PRO A 327 -4.38 22.73 -19.95
C PRO A 327 -5.87 23.10 -19.79
N ALA A 328 -6.72 22.67 -20.72
CA ALA A 328 -8.15 22.91 -20.65
C ALA A 328 -8.86 22.14 -19.53
N GLU A 329 -8.34 20.99 -19.13
CA GLU A 329 -8.92 20.18 -18.04
C GLU A 329 -8.41 20.58 -16.65
N GLN A 330 -7.16 21.03 -16.57
CA GLN A 330 -6.53 21.53 -15.34
C GLN A 330 -6.38 23.06 -15.30
N GLY A 331 -6.46 23.71 -16.42
CA GLY A 331 -6.64 25.09 -16.81
C GLY A 331 -6.23 26.21 -15.87
N GLU A 332 -5.23 26.01 -15.00
CA GLU A 332 -4.72 27.07 -14.15
C GLU A 332 -3.70 27.91 -14.91
N ASP A 333 -3.87 29.23 -14.85
CA ASP A 333 -2.84 30.14 -15.31
C ASP A 333 -1.75 30.26 -14.24
N PHE A 334 -0.61 29.63 -14.48
CA PHE A 334 0.53 29.69 -13.58
C PHE A 334 1.39 30.95 -13.72
N ALA A 335 1.13 31.85 -14.66
CA ALA A 335 1.93 33.06 -14.83
C ALA A 335 1.89 34.00 -13.61
N PRO A 336 0.73 34.25 -12.98
CA PRO A 336 0.67 35.00 -11.72
C PRO A 336 1.39 34.29 -10.57
N ILE A 337 1.21 32.97 -10.45
CA ILE A 337 1.83 32.12 -9.40
C ILE A 337 3.35 32.15 -9.52
N ARG A 338 3.89 32.02 -10.73
CA ARG A 338 5.33 32.16 -11.03
C ARG A 338 5.91 33.48 -10.57
N ARG A 339 5.21 34.56 -10.86
CA ARG A 339 5.65 35.95 -10.45
C ARG A 339 5.69 36.08 -8.94
N LEU A 340 4.64 35.60 -8.25
CA LEU A 340 4.57 35.66 -6.78
C LEU A 340 5.67 34.87 -6.10
N LEU A 341 6.00 33.70 -6.65
CA LEU A 341 7.03 32.82 -6.13
C LEU A 341 8.45 33.20 -6.56
N GLY A 342 8.62 34.18 -7.45
CA GLY A 342 9.91 34.48 -8.04
C GLY A 342 10.52 33.31 -8.80
N ALA A 343 9.68 32.47 -9.39
CA ALA A 343 10.09 31.22 -10.03
C ALA A 343 10.87 31.49 -11.32
N ARG A 344 11.87 30.66 -11.58
CA ARG A 344 12.70 30.71 -12.78
C ARG A 344 12.11 29.85 -13.89
N GLU A 345 12.68 29.95 -15.10
CA GLU A 345 12.22 29.18 -16.26
C GLU A 345 12.45 27.68 -16.09
N GLU A 346 13.52 27.27 -15.39
CA GLU A 346 13.85 25.89 -15.11
C GLU A 346 13.02 25.25 -13.99
N ASP A 347 12.13 25.99 -13.34
CA ASP A 347 11.33 25.52 -12.22
C ASP A 347 9.96 25.01 -12.68
N ALA A 348 9.34 24.17 -11.87
CA ALA A 348 7.94 23.78 -12.01
C ALA A 348 7.13 24.21 -10.78
N GLN A 349 5.81 24.38 -10.94
CA GLN A 349 4.94 24.85 -9.88
C GLN A 349 3.78 23.88 -9.66
N ILE A 350 3.38 23.80 -8.40
CA ILE A 350 2.20 23.06 -7.94
C ILE A 350 1.30 24.02 -7.18
N LEU A 351 0.01 23.89 -7.36
CA LEU A 351 -1.02 24.50 -6.53
C LEU A 351 -1.77 23.40 -5.79
N LEU A 352 -1.73 23.44 -4.46
CA LEU A 352 -2.34 22.47 -3.54
C LEU A 352 -3.58 23.07 -2.89
#